data_d9b9305cebc153557fc8b19da46b3a72
#
_entry.id   d9b9305cebc153557fc8b19da46b3a72
#
_cell.length_a   1.000
_cell.length_b   1.000
_cell.length_c   1.000
_cell.angle_alpha   90.00
_cell.angle_beta   90.00
_cell.angle_gamma   90.00
#
_symmetry.space_group_name_H-M   'P 1'
#
loop_
_entity.id
_entity.type
_entity.pdbx_description
1 polymer ?
#
loop_
_entity_poly.entity_id
_entity_poly.type
_entity_poly.pdbx_seq_one_letter_code
_entity_poly.pdbx_strand_id
1 'polypeptide(L)'
;MKKIILTCLALGLLLSIHAQDTIPHVQGKVNISVKKGTIECDLTLSNMPRLSDYYLRLNSGMNIRYIKNAEGLAPLNFERSQQDTLSSGESLAYYIPSWNVSGKYLPHAVRFNYTGMYPVITDTSSVVDWRGNIAFNGSTLRADGIQSAWCPILYDVKTDTRYDKVTYDLDVTCNDCQVIYVNGSEPVTGTHAQLKSLKAQDLTMFLGDYRSVSVNGNYFLNPDISEEQLGELGKTLQSYKTDLEKNIGIPYKEKTVYIQTTPVSKYNSWLFASYPTIVKIGWDNGMKAFVSDREGPGFKRYMAHELAHYYFGTVRAFNSELGDMISEGFAEYLSLHITRKYISDSLYQLQLRSKLRAMSNFQPMAIASIRSKNDYANRELYVYYYAPLIFSAIEKEIGEEKMWTWIKALLQTPTVFTNYQFFEQTLGSAVNDKNKFQQLKEKYLASNTSLQNAALALNIAEDRTNKTTDAAVAKTYYYFFFSRPVMDAGTMQNRVIKHTEIRQITCTPAELSKMADPIFKQIKDECENDGGCSSDFNTYDSMEMAQAALVRWIGRWNNDKMVVKILK
;
A
#
# COMPACT_ATOMS: atom_id res chain seq x y z
N MET A 1 30.06 -51.13 -1.81
CA MET A 1 28.75 -50.45 -2.02
C MET A 1 28.34 -49.50 -0.90
N LYS A 2 28.37 -49.87 0.41
CA LYS A 2 27.99 -48.95 1.51
C LYS A 2 28.80 -47.64 1.60
N LYS A 3 30.10 -47.63 1.28
CA LYS A 3 30.94 -46.41 1.29
C LYS A 3 30.63 -45.44 0.15
N ILE A 4 30.24 -45.94 -1.03
CA ILE A 4 29.88 -45.10 -2.18
C ILE A 4 28.52 -44.42 -1.95
N ILE A 5 27.58 -45.12 -1.30
CA ILE A 5 26.26 -44.53 -0.97
C ILE A 5 26.39 -43.40 0.06
N LEU A 6 27.32 -43.56 1.05
CA LEU A 6 27.55 -42.53 2.06
C LEU A 6 28.20 -41.27 1.44
N THR A 7 29.09 -41.45 0.48
CA THR A 7 29.77 -40.33 -0.22
C THR A 7 28.80 -39.58 -1.15
N CYS A 8 27.90 -40.28 -1.84
CA CYS A 8 26.83 -39.62 -2.63
C CYS A 8 25.80 -38.89 -1.76
N LEU A 9 25.45 -39.43 -0.56
CA LEU A 9 24.59 -38.70 0.38
C LEU A 9 25.27 -37.46 0.95
N ALA A 10 26.57 -37.53 1.25
CA ALA A 10 27.34 -36.39 1.73
C ALA A 10 27.56 -35.33 0.63
N LEU A 11 27.75 -35.70 -0.65
CA LEU A 11 27.78 -34.79 -1.77
C LEU A 11 26.40 -34.19 -2.06
N GLY A 12 25.33 -34.94 -1.92
CA GLY A 12 23.94 -34.44 -2.03
C GLY A 12 23.59 -33.42 -0.94
N LEU A 13 24.10 -33.60 0.27
CA LEU A 13 23.96 -32.65 1.38
C LEU A 13 24.83 -31.40 1.23
N LEU A 14 25.95 -31.47 0.51
CA LEU A 14 26.81 -30.31 0.20
C LEU A 14 26.29 -29.51 -1.00
N LEU A 15 25.48 -30.08 -1.88
CA LEU A 15 24.84 -29.36 -2.99
C LEU A 15 23.53 -28.66 -2.57
N SER A 16 23.01 -28.95 -1.40
CA SER A 16 21.96 -28.16 -0.75
C SER A 16 22.53 -27.00 0.09
N ILE A 17 23.75 -26.53 -0.20
CA ILE A 17 24.17 -25.18 0.20
C ILE A 17 23.23 -24.25 -0.55
N HIS A 18 22.17 -23.94 0.13
CA HIS A 18 21.23 -22.87 -0.12
C HIS A 18 21.95 -21.73 -0.82
N ALA A 19 21.41 -21.25 -1.93
CA ALA A 19 21.52 -19.84 -2.25
C ALA A 19 20.97 -19.14 -1.01
N GLN A 20 21.85 -18.80 -0.09
CA GLN A 20 21.54 -17.93 1.04
C GLN A 20 21.03 -16.68 0.34
N ASP A 21 19.79 -16.29 0.55
CA ASP A 21 19.23 -15.09 -0.03
C ASP A 21 20.19 -13.96 0.32
N THR A 22 21.02 -13.56 -0.65
CA THR A 22 22.02 -12.55 -0.44
C THR A 22 21.29 -11.24 -0.27
N ILE A 23 21.32 -10.69 0.94
CA ILE A 23 20.73 -9.40 1.23
C ILE A 23 21.73 -8.34 0.81
N PRO A 24 21.42 -7.46 -0.17
CA PRO A 24 22.32 -6.39 -0.54
C PRO A 24 22.61 -5.46 0.64
N HIS A 25 23.79 -4.85 0.61
CA HIS A 25 24.24 -3.91 1.63
C HIS A 25 24.56 -2.56 1.00
N VAL A 26 24.01 -1.49 1.58
CA VAL A 26 24.23 -0.11 1.15
C VAL A 26 25.09 0.60 2.19
N GLN A 27 26.21 1.17 1.77
CA GLN A 27 27.06 1.97 2.65
C GLN A 27 27.51 3.26 1.96
N GLY A 28 27.68 4.33 2.73
CA GLY A 28 28.23 5.57 2.22
C GLY A 28 27.62 6.83 2.78
N LYS A 29 27.71 7.92 2.01
CA LYS A 29 27.36 9.28 2.45
C LYS A 29 26.13 9.81 1.73
N VAL A 30 25.27 10.48 2.50
CA VAL A 30 24.08 11.16 2.02
C VAL A 30 24.06 12.58 2.58
N ASN A 31 24.08 13.59 1.71
CA ASN A 31 23.98 15.00 2.08
C ASN A 31 22.65 15.56 1.59
N ILE A 32 21.91 16.20 2.49
CA ILE A 32 20.56 16.69 2.21
C ILE A 32 20.45 18.15 2.64
N SER A 33 19.71 18.93 1.86
CA SER A 33 19.16 20.20 2.29
C SER A 33 17.66 20.21 2.04
N VAL A 34 16.90 20.27 3.12
CA VAL A 34 15.42 20.32 3.08
C VAL A 34 14.94 21.63 2.48
N LYS A 35 15.62 22.74 2.81
CA LYS A 35 15.29 24.07 2.30
C LYS A 35 15.56 24.22 0.80
N LYS A 36 16.60 23.55 0.28
CA LYS A 36 16.96 23.61 -1.14
C LYS A 36 16.34 22.49 -1.97
N GLY A 37 15.75 21.48 -1.35
CA GLY A 37 15.23 20.29 -2.03
C GLY A 37 16.31 19.41 -2.66
N THR A 38 17.52 19.34 -2.08
CA THR A 38 18.65 18.62 -2.68
C THR A 38 18.99 17.35 -1.91
N ILE A 39 19.34 16.31 -2.67
CA ILE A 39 19.90 15.04 -2.17
C ILE A 39 21.17 14.76 -2.95
N GLU A 40 22.30 14.58 -2.26
CA GLU A 40 23.57 14.17 -2.84
C GLU A 40 24.02 12.86 -2.20
N CYS A 41 24.35 11.86 -3.02
CA CYS A 41 24.71 10.52 -2.56
C CYS A 41 26.03 10.06 -3.14
N ASP A 42 26.81 9.42 -2.29
CA ASP A 42 27.99 8.62 -2.66
C ASP A 42 27.90 7.27 -1.95
N LEU A 43 27.26 6.32 -2.60
CA LEU A 43 26.85 5.05 -2.02
C LEU A 43 27.50 3.87 -2.74
N THR A 44 27.85 2.84 -1.98
CA THR A 44 28.26 1.54 -2.48
C THR A 44 27.16 0.52 -2.18
N LEU A 45 26.66 -0.14 -3.22
CA LEU A 45 25.81 -1.30 -3.14
C LEU A 45 26.67 -2.54 -3.28
N SER A 46 26.70 -3.39 -2.27
CA SER A 46 27.53 -4.59 -2.17
C SER A 46 26.73 -5.80 -1.71
N ASN A 47 27.36 -6.95 -1.59
CA ASN A 47 26.72 -8.21 -1.26
C ASN A 47 25.53 -8.54 -2.16
N MET A 48 25.67 -8.20 -3.44
CA MET A 48 24.62 -8.44 -4.43
C MET A 48 24.64 -9.90 -4.90
N PRO A 49 23.46 -10.49 -5.20
CA PRO A 49 23.41 -11.79 -5.84
C PRO A 49 24.05 -11.74 -7.23
N ARG A 50 24.54 -12.89 -7.69
CA ARG A 50 25.18 -13.01 -9.01
C ARG A 50 24.14 -13.07 -10.11
N LEU A 51 23.73 -11.92 -10.64
CA LEU A 51 22.71 -11.78 -11.65
C LEU A 51 23.30 -11.53 -13.05
N SER A 52 22.72 -12.13 -14.06
CA SER A 52 23.06 -11.91 -15.49
C SER A 52 21.99 -11.16 -16.26
N ASP A 53 20.80 -11.04 -15.70
CA ASP A 53 19.64 -10.37 -16.28
C ASP A 53 19.00 -9.55 -15.16
N TYR A 54 19.27 -8.24 -15.13
CA TYR A 54 18.94 -7.37 -14.00
C TYR A 54 18.75 -5.93 -14.45
N TYR A 55 18.09 -5.18 -13.58
CA TYR A 55 18.08 -3.73 -13.60
C TYR A 55 18.57 -3.15 -12.27
N LEU A 56 19.24 -2.00 -12.36
CA LEU A 56 19.52 -1.10 -11.26
C LEU A 56 18.53 0.06 -11.37
N ARG A 57 17.63 0.18 -10.43
CA ARG A 57 16.58 1.21 -10.46
C ARG A 57 17.00 2.39 -9.61
N LEU A 58 16.86 3.59 -10.14
CA LEU A 58 17.13 4.85 -9.45
C LEU A 58 16.08 5.89 -9.85
N ASN A 59 15.75 6.79 -8.92
CA ASN A 59 14.76 7.86 -9.18
C ASN A 59 15.09 8.66 -10.45
N SER A 60 14.07 8.98 -11.23
CA SER A 60 14.22 9.72 -12.50
C SER A 60 14.73 11.14 -12.32
N GLY A 61 14.57 11.74 -11.13
CA GLY A 61 15.11 13.07 -10.78
C GLY A 61 16.58 13.05 -10.34
N MET A 62 17.23 11.87 -10.31
CA MET A 62 18.64 11.75 -9.92
C MET A 62 19.55 11.83 -11.14
N ASN A 63 20.56 12.68 -11.07
CA ASN A 63 21.61 12.84 -12.06
C ASN A 63 22.84 12.02 -11.66
N ILE A 64 23.09 10.91 -12.35
CA ILE A 64 24.22 10.03 -12.10
C ILE A 64 25.50 10.68 -12.61
N ARG A 65 26.45 10.95 -11.72
CA ARG A 65 27.80 11.47 -12.08
C ARG A 65 28.69 10.33 -12.53
N TYR A 66 28.67 9.20 -11.81
CA TYR A 66 29.36 7.97 -12.22
C TYR A 66 28.78 6.74 -11.53
N ILE A 67 28.97 5.61 -12.19
CA ILE A 67 28.89 4.28 -11.61
C ILE A 67 30.27 3.65 -11.76
N LYS A 68 30.81 3.04 -10.69
CA LYS A 68 32.13 2.41 -10.67
C LYS A 68 32.07 1.01 -10.08
N ASN A 69 32.96 0.13 -10.54
CA ASN A 69 33.27 -1.08 -9.79
C ASN A 69 33.93 -0.66 -8.47
N ALA A 70 33.36 -1.05 -7.34
CA ALA A 70 33.83 -0.64 -6.03
C ALA A 70 35.22 -1.26 -5.68
N GLU A 71 35.49 -2.45 -6.19
CA GLU A 71 36.76 -3.16 -5.93
C GLU A 71 37.91 -2.62 -6.78
N GLY A 72 37.65 -2.33 -8.05
CA GLY A 72 38.68 -1.89 -9.01
C GLY A 72 38.71 -0.39 -9.29
N LEU A 73 37.78 0.40 -8.74
CA LEU A 73 37.56 1.82 -9.00
C LEU A 73 37.38 2.21 -10.48
N ALA A 74 37.32 1.23 -11.37
CA ALA A 74 37.11 1.46 -12.79
C ALA A 74 35.69 1.99 -13.06
N PRO A 75 35.52 3.04 -13.88
CA PRO A 75 34.21 3.50 -14.29
C PRO A 75 33.51 2.42 -15.10
N LEU A 76 32.21 2.29 -14.86
CA LEU A 76 31.33 1.40 -15.60
C LEU A 76 30.41 2.25 -16.46
N ASN A 77 30.36 1.97 -17.76
CA ASN A 77 29.34 2.54 -18.62
C ASN A 77 27.98 1.91 -18.22
N PHE A 78 26.96 2.70 -18.26
CA PHE A 78 25.60 2.26 -17.96
C PHE A 78 24.65 2.82 -19.00
N GLU A 79 23.57 2.12 -19.22
CA GLU A 79 22.54 2.50 -20.19
C GLU A 79 21.18 2.47 -19.51
N ARG A 80 20.29 3.35 -19.93
CA ARG A 80 18.88 3.31 -19.54
C ARG A 80 18.16 2.25 -20.38
N SER A 81 17.39 1.39 -19.73
CA SER A 81 16.54 0.44 -20.44
C SER A 81 15.41 1.17 -21.18
N GLN A 82 15.25 0.88 -22.47
CA GLN A 82 14.12 1.34 -23.28
C GLN A 82 12.91 0.41 -23.14
N GLN A 83 13.09 -0.77 -22.57
CA GLN A 83 12.08 -1.82 -22.41
C GLN A 83 11.55 -1.90 -20.98
N ASP A 84 11.75 -0.86 -20.18
CA ASP A 84 11.26 -0.81 -18.80
C ASP A 84 9.73 -0.68 -18.76
N THR A 85 9.05 -1.82 -18.88
CA THR A 85 7.59 -1.93 -18.71
C THR A 85 7.19 -2.06 -17.22
N LEU A 86 8.18 -2.17 -16.32
CA LEU A 86 8.00 -2.42 -14.90
C LEU A 86 8.14 -1.13 -14.07
N SER A 87 8.29 0.02 -14.70
CA SER A 87 8.34 1.31 -14.02
C SER A 87 6.97 1.66 -13.44
N SER A 88 6.60 0.96 -12.40
CA SER A 88 5.56 1.42 -11.49
C SER A 88 6.20 2.44 -10.55
N GLY A 89 6.11 3.72 -10.85
CA GLY A 89 6.65 4.75 -9.98
C GLY A 89 7.65 5.68 -10.65
N GLU A 90 8.45 6.35 -9.85
CA GLU A 90 9.31 7.45 -10.24
C GLU A 90 10.72 7.03 -10.65
N SER A 91 11.01 5.73 -10.69
CA SER A 91 12.34 5.21 -10.98
C SER A 91 12.54 4.86 -12.45
N LEU A 92 13.78 5.00 -12.91
CA LEU A 92 14.26 4.50 -14.21
C LEU A 92 15.10 3.24 -14.00
N ALA A 93 15.06 2.34 -14.96
CA ALA A 93 15.87 1.13 -14.98
C ALA A 93 17.17 1.37 -15.77
N TYR A 94 18.29 1.02 -15.15
CA TYR A 94 19.62 1.07 -15.76
C TYR A 94 20.25 -0.32 -15.77
N TYR A 95 21.11 -0.58 -16.72
CA TYR A 95 21.93 -1.79 -16.77
C TYR A 95 23.37 -1.44 -17.17
N ILE A 96 24.31 -2.33 -16.84
CA ILE A 96 25.71 -2.22 -17.24
C ILE A 96 25.91 -3.19 -18.41
N PRO A 97 26.26 -2.70 -19.63
CA PRO A 97 26.45 -3.56 -20.79
C PRO A 97 27.53 -4.62 -20.55
N SER A 98 27.33 -5.84 -21.07
CA SER A 98 28.20 -6.99 -20.83
C SER A 98 29.63 -6.81 -21.33
N TRP A 99 29.86 -5.94 -22.32
CA TRP A 99 31.21 -5.60 -22.80
C TRP A 99 32.00 -4.72 -21.84
N ASN A 100 31.36 -4.14 -20.86
CA ASN A 100 31.95 -3.21 -19.89
C ASN A 100 32.30 -3.88 -18.55
N VAL A 101 31.95 -5.12 -18.36
CA VAL A 101 32.30 -5.93 -17.19
C VAL A 101 33.02 -7.20 -17.64
N SER A 102 33.99 -7.65 -16.87
CA SER A 102 34.66 -8.93 -17.13
C SER A 102 33.69 -10.07 -16.88
N GLY A 103 32.83 -10.36 -17.85
CA GLY A 103 31.86 -11.41 -17.76
C GLY A 103 30.40 -10.95 -17.90
N LYS A 104 29.50 -11.92 -17.87
CA LYS A 104 28.05 -11.76 -18.07
C LYS A 104 27.31 -11.19 -16.84
N TYR A 105 27.99 -11.12 -15.70
CA TYR A 105 27.34 -10.89 -14.41
C TYR A 105 27.61 -9.51 -13.85
N LEU A 106 26.64 -8.97 -13.09
CA LEU A 106 26.80 -7.76 -12.32
C LEU A 106 28.02 -7.89 -11.38
N PRO A 107 28.90 -6.85 -11.24
CA PRO A 107 29.92 -6.84 -10.22
C PRO A 107 29.35 -7.03 -8.82
N HIS A 108 30.11 -7.67 -7.94
CA HIS A 108 29.66 -7.94 -6.57
C HIS A 108 29.44 -6.68 -5.73
N ALA A 109 30.17 -5.60 -6.06
CA ALA A 109 30.02 -4.30 -5.42
C ALA A 109 30.13 -3.16 -6.44
N VAL A 110 29.19 -2.23 -6.39
CA VAL A 110 29.08 -1.09 -7.32
C VAL A 110 28.89 0.20 -6.53
N ARG A 111 29.73 1.20 -6.83
CA ARG A 111 29.66 2.54 -6.23
C ARG A 111 28.96 3.50 -7.18
N PHE A 112 27.99 4.23 -6.63
CA PHE A 112 27.18 5.24 -7.28
C PHE A 112 27.48 6.61 -6.71
N ASN A 113 27.69 7.61 -7.56
CA ASN A 113 27.67 9.01 -7.16
C ASN A 113 26.65 9.75 -8.00
N TYR A 114 25.67 10.35 -7.34
CA TYR A 114 24.55 11.02 -7.98
C TYR A 114 24.00 12.15 -7.12
N THR A 115 23.24 13.03 -7.74
CA THR A 115 22.59 14.16 -7.08
C THR A 115 21.20 14.37 -7.66
N GLY A 116 20.23 14.73 -6.82
CA GLY A 116 18.89 15.13 -7.20
C GLY A 116 18.53 16.50 -6.65
N MET A 117 17.71 17.21 -7.41
CA MET A 117 17.06 18.45 -6.96
C MET A 117 15.58 18.37 -7.24
N TYR A 118 14.78 18.58 -6.21
CA TYR A 118 13.34 18.42 -6.23
C TYR A 118 12.63 19.71 -5.85
N PRO A 119 11.43 19.95 -6.36
CA PRO A 119 10.64 21.10 -5.97
C PRO A 119 10.40 21.14 -4.46
N VAL A 120 10.65 22.29 -3.85
CA VAL A 120 10.26 22.56 -2.46
C VAL A 120 8.90 23.22 -2.48
N ILE A 121 7.88 22.51 -2.04
CA ILE A 121 6.49 22.94 -2.16
C ILE A 121 5.91 23.23 -0.79
N THR A 122 5.74 24.50 -0.51
CA THR A 122 5.21 25.04 0.75
C THR A 122 3.70 25.25 0.68
N ASP A 123 3.14 25.47 -0.51
CA ASP A 123 1.70 25.61 -0.71
C ASP A 123 1.01 24.25 -0.72
N THR A 124 0.11 24.04 0.23
CA THR A 124 -0.68 22.83 0.40
C THR A 124 -2.15 23.04 0.01
N SER A 125 -2.50 24.20 -0.54
CA SER A 125 -3.87 24.51 -0.94
C SER A 125 -4.33 23.70 -2.16
N SER A 126 -3.39 23.15 -2.95
CA SER A 126 -3.70 22.31 -4.10
C SER A 126 -4.23 20.95 -3.67
N VAL A 127 -5.24 20.46 -4.38
CA VAL A 127 -5.77 19.10 -4.26
C VAL A 127 -5.03 18.09 -5.13
N VAL A 128 -4.16 18.56 -6.00
CA VAL A 128 -3.39 17.72 -6.93
C VAL A 128 -2.16 17.17 -6.24
N ASP A 129 -1.95 15.87 -6.33
CA ASP A 129 -0.70 15.23 -5.91
C ASP A 129 0.39 15.50 -6.94
N TRP A 130 1.30 16.40 -6.60
CA TRP A 130 2.38 16.85 -7.48
C TRP A 130 3.78 16.62 -6.90
N ARG A 131 3.87 16.07 -5.69
CA ARG A 131 5.18 15.89 -5.03
C ARG A 131 5.81 14.54 -5.30
N GLY A 132 4.98 13.56 -5.56
CA GLY A 132 5.47 12.19 -5.63
C GLY A 132 5.99 11.66 -4.28
N ASN A 133 6.89 10.67 -4.34
CA ASN A 133 7.38 9.96 -3.17
C ASN A 133 8.71 10.51 -2.62
N ILE A 134 9.31 11.53 -3.28
CA ILE A 134 10.32 12.39 -2.72
C ILE A 134 9.69 13.78 -2.54
N ALA A 135 9.32 14.10 -1.30
CA ALA A 135 8.52 15.28 -0.99
C ALA A 135 9.26 16.21 -0.03
N PHE A 136 9.58 17.41 -0.53
CA PHE A 136 10.14 18.51 0.25
C PHE A 136 9.07 19.59 0.46
N ASN A 137 8.90 20.08 1.70
CA ASN A 137 7.99 21.18 2.00
C ASN A 137 8.68 22.40 2.63
N GLY A 138 10.01 22.46 2.60
CA GLY A 138 10.80 23.53 3.19
C GLY A 138 11.13 23.32 4.67
N SER A 139 10.40 22.48 5.37
CA SER A 139 10.67 22.11 6.77
C SER A 139 11.03 20.63 6.93
N THR A 140 10.42 19.75 6.13
CA THR A 140 10.65 18.31 6.18
C THR A 140 10.83 17.69 4.81
N LEU A 141 11.54 16.56 4.79
CA LEU A 141 11.66 15.63 3.67
C LEU A 141 10.98 14.32 4.04
N ARG A 142 10.26 13.75 3.08
CA ARG A 142 9.91 12.34 3.00
C ARG A 142 10.48 11.76 1.70
N ALA A 143 11.29 10.73 1.78
CA ALA A 143 11.77 9.98 0.63
C ALA A 143 11.50 8.49 0.85
N ASP A 144 10.51 7.98 0.12
CA ASP A 144 10.13 6.57 0.14
C ASP A 144 11.21 5.72 -0.54
N GLY A 145 11.66 4.65 0.11
CA GLY A 145 12.72 3.79 -0.43
C GLY A 145 12.26 2.92 -1.60
N ILE A 146 11.04 2.41 -1.54
CA ILE A 146 10.55 1.42 -2.50
C ILE A 146 10.02 2.09 -3.77
N GLN A 147 9.13 3.06 -3.64
CA GLN A 147 8.45 3.68 -4.78
C GLN A 147 9.31 4.74 -5.45
N SER A 148 10.02 5.55 -4.66
CA SER A 148 10.85 6.61 -5.21
C SER A 148 12.22 6.13 -5.71
N ALA A 149 12.75 5.04 -5.15
CA ALA A 149 14.10 4.55 -5.42
C ALA A 149 15.16 5.67 -5.31
N TRP A 150 15.12 6.47 -4.23
CA TRP A 150 16.16 7.49 -4.00
C TRP A 150 17.55 6.87 -3.80
N CYS A 151 17.61 5.61 -3.39
CA CYS A 151 18.78 4.75 -3.32
C CYS A 151 18.68 3.67 -4.42
N PRO A 152 19.80 3.21 -5.02
CA PRO A 152 19.76 2.18 -6.04
C PRO A 152 19.11 0.89 -5.56
N ILE A 153 18.15 0.38 -6.31
CA ILE A 153 17.45 -0.89 -6.05
C ILE A 153 17.82 -1.88 -7.14
N LEU A 154 18.29 -3.06 -6.74
CA LEU A 154 18.55 -4.15 -7.66
C LEU A 154 17.25 -4.92 -7.94
N TYR A 155 17.06 -5.29 -9.20
CA TYR A 155 15.93 -6.10 -9.66
C TYR A 155 16.41 -7.25 -10.54
N ASP A 156 16.03 -8.49 -10.20
CA ASP A 156 16.25 -9.68 -11.00
C ASP A 156 15.07 -9.91 -11.94
N VAL A 157 15.32 -9.77 -13.25
CA VAL A 157 14.30 -9.92 -14.28
C VAL A 157 13.79 -11.36 -14.36
N LYS A 158 14.66 -12.35 -14.13
CA LYS A 158 14.31 -13.77 -14.30
C LYS A 158 13.36 -14.29 -13.24
N THR A 159 13.50 -13.81 -12.00
CA THR A 159 12.71 -14.28 -10.87
C THR A 159 11.64 -13.27 -10.44
N ASP A 160 11.49 -12.15 -11.17
CA ASP A 160 10.61 -11.02 -10.78
C ASP A 160 10.87 -10.61 -9.32
N THR A 161 12.15 -10.56 -8.93
CA THR A 161 12.54 -10.28 -7.55
C THR A 161 13.14 -8.89 -7.42
N ARG A 162 12.56 -8.07 -6.57
CA ARG A 162 13.04 -6.75 -6.19
C ARG A 162 13.83 -6.85 -4.89
N TYR A 163 15.10 -6.42 -4.90
CA TYR A 163 15.97 -6.36 -3.72
C TYR A 163 15.86 -4.96 -3.09
N ASP A 164 14.68 -4.59 -2.65
CA ASP A 164 14.38 -3.29 -2.03
C ASP A 164 14.62 -3.27 -0.52
N LYS A 165 14.88 -4.44 0.08
CA LYS A 165 15.26 -4.56 1.48
C LYS A 165 16.75 -4.84 1.58
N VAL A 166 17.46 -3.91 2.21
CA VAL A 166 18.92 -3.93 2.31
C VAL A 166 19.36 -3.75 3.76
N THR A 167 20.54 -4.25 4.08
CA THR A 167 21.26 -3.80 5.27
C THR A 167 22.01 -2.51 4.92
N TYR A 168 22.34 -1.67 5.90
CA TYR A 168 22.98 -0.41 5.59
C TYR A 168 23.91 0.12 6.67
N ASP A 169 24.85 0.99 6.25
CA ASP A 169 25.74 1.81 7.07
C ASP A 169 25.87 3.18 6.40
N LEU A 170 25.08 4.16 6.87
CA LEU A 170 24.92 5.46 6.23
C LEU A 170 25.42 6.59 7.13
N ASP A 171 26.23 7.46 6.55
CA ASP A 171 26.68 8.73 7.11
C ASP A 171 25.79 9.84 6.51
N VAL A 172 24.81 10.31 7.28
CA VAL A 172 23.80 11.26 6.80
C VAL A 172 24.03 12.63 7.39
N THR A 173 24.15 13.64 6.54
CA THR A 173 24.28 15.06 6.92
C THR A 173 23.11 15.86 6.38
N CYS A 174 22.46 16.64 7.25
CA CYS A 174 21.40 17.59 6.89
C CYS A 174 21.53 18.85 7.75
N ASN A 175 22.16 19.89 7.23
CA ASN A 175 22.51 21.08 8.02
C ASN A 175 21.29 21.94 8.42
N ASP A 176 20.15 21.72 7.78
CA ASP A 176 18.88 22.42 8.02
C ASP A 176 17.80 21.51 8.64
N CYS A 177 18.22 20.41 9.27
CA CYS A 177 17.35 19.47 9.96
C CYS A 177 17.50 19.56 11.49
N GLN A 178 16.45 19.19 12.21
CA GLN A 178 16.49 18.93 13.66
C GLN A 178 16.48 17.44 13.97
N VAL A 179 15.84 16.62 13.13
CA VAL A 179 15.78 15.17 13.28
C VAL A 179 16.16 14.49 11.96
N ILE A 180 16.98 13.45 12.07
CA ILE A 180 17.36 12.54 11.00
C ILE A 180 16.84 11.15 11.36
N TYR A 181 16.06 10.54 10.47
CA TYR A 181 15.55 9.19 10.62
C TYR A 181 15.57 8.45 9.28
N VAL A 182 16.17 7.27 9.30
CA VAL A 182 16.11 6.28 8.21
C VAL A 182 15.47 5.02 8.77
N ASN A 183 14.57 4.43 8.02
CA ASN A 183 13.81 3.27 8.44
C ASN A 183 14.70 2.14 9.01
N GLY A 184 14.30 1.60 10.15
CA GLY A 184 15.08 0.58 10.88
C GLY A 184 16.13 1.12 11.84
N SER A 185 16.37 2.45 11.89
CA SER A 185 17.17 3.10 12.93
C SER A 185 16.31 3.65 14.07
N GLU A 186 16.90 4.33 15.01
CA GLU A 186 16.23 5.24 15.94
C GLU A 186 16.31 6.67 15.40
N PRO A 187 15.28 7.52 15.60
CA PRO A 187 15.37 8.94 15.25
C PRO A 187 16.51 9.63 16.02
N VAL A 188 17.37 10.34 15.30
CA VAL A 188 18.52 11.08 15.86
C VAL A 188 18.24 12.57 15.79
N THR A 189 18.36 13.26 16.93
CA THR A 189 18.31 14.72 16.99
C THR A 189 19.64 15.31 16.60
N GLY A 190 19.68 16.22 15.63
CA GLY A 190 20.87 16.89 15.15
C GLY A 190 20.94 16.97 13.62
N THR A 191 22.07 17.51 13.15
CA THR A 191 22.32 17.76 11.72
C THR A 191 23.19 16.69 11.07
N HIS A 192 23.65 15.71 11.84
CA HIS A 192 24.48 14.61 11.36
C HIS A 192 24.17 13.33 12.13
N ALA A 193 24.10 12.20 11.44
CA ALA A 193 23.87 10.90 12.03
C ALA A 193 24.62 9.79 11.28
N GLN A 194 25.24 8.88 12.05
CA GLN A 194 25.70 7.60 11.54
C GLN A 194 24.64 6.55 11.85
N LEU A 195 24.01 6.02 10.82
CA LEU A 195 22.85 5.13 10.92
C LEU A 195 23.20 3.76 10.37
N LYS A 196 22.90 2.72 11.12
CA LYS A 196 23.25 1.35 10.75
C LYS A 196 22.10 0.38 11.02
N SER A 197 21.83 -0.51 10.07
CA SER A 197 20.99 -1.67 10.29
C SER A 197 21.62 -2.92 9.72
N LEU A 198 21.74 -3.95 10.56
CA LEU A 198 22.13 -5.31 10.16
C LEU A 198 20.93 -6.16 9.73
N LYS A 199 19.72 -5.62 9.83
CA LYS A 199 18.49 -6.25 9.35
C LYS A 199 18.09 -5.64 8.03
N ALA A 200 17.55 -6.45 7.14
CA ALA A 200 17.05 -6.00 5.86
C ALA A 200 15.86 -5.03 6.04
N GLN A 201 16.01 -3.81 5.55
CA GLN A 201 15.03 -2.73 5.62
C GLN A 201 14.91 -2.07 4.25
N ASP A 202 13.74 -1.56 3.91
CA ASP A 202 13.67 -0.58 2.84
C ASP A 202 14.22 0.77 3.36
N LEU A 203 14.85 1.54 2.47
CA LEU A 203 15.51 2.79 2.85
C LEU A 203 14.57 4.00 2.75
N THR A 204 13.48 3.99 3.50
CA THR A 204 12.62 5.18 3.62
C THR A 204 13.23 6.19 4.59
N MET A 205 13.32 7.47 4.18
CA MET A 205 13.93 8.55 4.95
C MET A 205 12.92 9.62 5.35
N PHE A 206 13.09 10.14 6.57
CA PHE A 206 12.37 11.30 7.10
C PHE A 206 13.36 12.22 7.80
N LEU A 207 13.57 13.40 7.26
CA LEU A 207 14.51 14.38 7.79
C LEU A 207 13.85 15.76 7.85
N GLY A 208 14.28 16.56 8.81
CA GLY A 208 13.84 17.95 8.91
C GLY A 208 13.40 18.36 10.30
N ASP A 209 12.45 19.27 10.35
CA ASP A 209 11.93 19.85 11.59
C ASP A 209 10.79 19.00 12.15
N TYR A 210 11.16 17.80 12.63
CA TYR A 210 10.24 16.88 13.31
C TYR A 210 10.32 17.04 14.81
N ARG A 211 9.16 17.13 15.49
CA ARG A 211 9.06 16.90 16.92
C ARG A 211 9.09 15.39 17.18
N SER A 212 10.10 14.91 17.89
CA SER A 212 10.25 13.50 18.26
C SER A 212 9.83 13.26 19.70
N VAL A 213 8.96 12.28 19.93
CA VAL A 213 8.48 11.85 21.26
C VAL A 213 8.64 10.34 21.35
N SER A 214 9.19 9.85 22.47
CA SER A 214 9.30 8.42 22.75
C SER A 214 8.34 8.02 23.88
N VAL A 215 7.45 7.07 23.65
CA VAL A 215 6.48 6.57 24.62
C VAL A 215 6.42 5.04 24.55
N ASN A 216 6.59 4.36 25.68
CA ASN A 216 6.50 2.91 25.80
C ASN A 216 7.39 2.16 24.77
N GLY A 217 8.57 2.68 24.49
CA GLY A 217 9.51 2.08 23.54
C GLY A 217 9.16 2.27 22.06
N ASN A 218 8.11 3.02 21.74
CA ASN A 218 7.81 3.47 20.38
C ASN A 218 8.22 4.92 20.20
N TYR A 219 8.52 5.32 18.96
CA TYR A 219 8.81 6.70 18.58
C TYR A 219 7.64 7.29 17.79
N PHE A 220 7.37 8.57 18.05
CA PHE A 220 6.35 9.34 17.34
C PHE A 220 6.99 10.61 16.80
N LEU A 221 6.94 10.80 15.49
CA LEU A 221 7.41 12.01 14.82
C LEU A 221 6.22 12.90 14.42
N ASN A 222 6.24 14.14 14.88
CA ASN A 222 5.17 15.12 14.77
C ASN A 222 3.80 14.65 15.29
N PRO A 223 3.71 14.04 16.49
CA PRO A 223 2.42 13.72 17.05
C PRO A 223 1.65 15.01 17.39
N ASP A 224 0.34 15.01 17.11
CA ASP A 224 -0.60 16.08 17.38
C ASP A 224 -1.63 15.72 18.47
N ILE A 225 -1.31 14.71 19.27
CA ILE A 225 -2.07 14.23 20.43
C ILE A 225 -1.19 14.22 21.67
N SER A 226 -1.81 14.10 22.86
CA SER A 226 -1.09 14.06 24.15
C SER A 226 -0.25 12.78 24.31
N GLU A 227 0.73 12.79 25.20
CA GLU A 227 1.53 11.60 25.52
C GLU A 227 0.68 10.47 26.11
N GLU A 228 -0.35 10.80 26.89
CA GLU A 228 -1.32 9.83 27.39
C GLU A 228 -2.06 9.14 26.24
N GLN A 229 -2.58 9.92 25.28
CA GLN A 229 -3.24 9.39 24.08
C GLN A 229 -2.27 8.57 23.21
N LEU A 230 -1.00 8.97 23.12
CA LEU A 230 0.04 8.19 22.44
C LEU A 230 0.28 6.85 23.16
N GLY A 231 0.28 6.85 24.48
CA GLY A 231 0.40 5.66 25.32
C GLY A 231 -0.74 4.68 25.07
N GLU A 232 -1.98 5.16 25.05
CA GLU A 232 -3.17 4.32 24.77
C GLU A 232 -3.20 3.79 23.34
N LEU A 233 -2.86 4.61 22.35
CA LEU A 233 -2.71 4.17 20.98
C LEU A 233 -1.64 3.08 20.87
N GLY A 234 -0.48 3.28 21.48
CA GLY A 234 0.61 2.30 21.51
C GLY A 234 0.20 0.96 22.12
N LYS A 235 -0.56 0.96 23.24
CA LYS A 235 -1.11 -0.26 23.86
C LYS A 235 -2.08 -0.97 22.91
N THR A 236 -2.97 -0.24 22.26
CA THR A 236 -3.92 -0.79 21.29
C THR A 236 -3.19 -1.49 20.14
N LEU A 237 -2.21 -0.82 19.55
CA LEU A 237 -1.45 -1.37 18.42
C LEU A 237 -0.56 -2.55 18.86
N GLN A 238 -0.06 -2.53 20.10
CA GLN A 238 0.66 -3.68 20.66
C GLN A 238 -0.24 -4.91 20.82
N SER A 239 -1.51 -4.71 21.19
CA SER A 239 -2.46 -5.85 21.26
C SER A 239 -2.69 -6.49 19.88
N TYR A 240 -2.74 -5.71 18.81
CA TYR A 240 -2.84 -6.22 17.43
C TYR A 240 -1.60 -7.03 17.02
N LYS A 241 -0.41 -6.50 17.30
CA LYS A 241 0.86 -7.20 17.04
C LYS A 241 0.92 -8.54 17.78
N THR A 242 0.57 -8.54 19.06
CA THR A 242 0.58 -9.73 19.91
C THR A 242 -0.39 -10.80 19.39
N ASP A 243 -1.56 -10.39 18.92
CA ASP A 243 -2.54 -11.31 18.34
C ASP A 243 -2.01 -11.96 17.05
N LEU A 244 -1.50 -11.13 16.14
CA LEU A 244 -0.93 -11.61 14.88
C LEU A 244 0.28 -12.53 15.13
N GLU A 245 1.19 -12.14 16.02
CA GLU A 245 2.35 -12.93 16.42
C GLU A 245 1.94 -14.31 16.97
N LYS A 246 0.98 -14.33 17.90
CA LYS A 246 0.47 -15.56 18.51
C LYS A 246 -0.11 -16.52 17.46
N ASN A 247 -0.92 -15.99 16.54
CA ASN A 247 -1.63 -16.81 15.57
C ASN A 247 -0.72 -17.24 14.41
N ILE A 248 0.17 -16.37 13.93
CA ILE A 248 1.08 -16.65 12.82
C ILE A 248 2.33 -17.42 13.29
N GLY A 249 2.73 -17.23 14.56
CA GLY A 249 3.91 -17.90 15.12
C GLY A 249 5.25 -17.29 14.66
N ILE A 250 5.23 -16.08 14.09
CA ILE A 250 6.41 -15.31 13.72
C ILE A 250 6.42 -14.03 14.58
N PRO A 251 7.47 -13.82 15.40
CA PRO A 251 7.54 -12.65 16.29
C PRO A 251 7.51 -11.33 15.52
N TYR A 252 6.68 -10.41 15.99
CA TYR A 252 6.68 -9.03 15.49
C TYR A 252 7.77 -8.25 16.23
N LYS A 253 8.97 -8.21 15.65
CA LYS A 253 10.16 -7.62 16.25
C LYS A 253 10.24 -6.12 15.91
N GLU A 254 10.96 -5.35 16.68
CA GLU A 254 11.34 -3.95 16.51
C GLU A 254 10.40 -2.93 17.19
N LYS A 255 11.04 -1.83 17.59
CA LYS A 255 10.33 -0.62 18.02
C LYS A 255 9.66 0.01 16.82
N THR A 256 8.39 0.36 16.95
CA THR A 256 7.67 1.00 15.85
C THR A 256 7.88 2.50 15.89
N VAL A 257 8.08 3.09 14.73
CA VAL A 257 8.14 4.54 14.54
C VAL A 257 6.87 4.98 13.81
N TYR A 258 6.10 5.85 14.43
CA TYR A 258 4.88 6.43 13.87
C TYR A 258 5.16 7.84 13.41
N ILE A 259 4.86 8.15 12.16
CA ILE A 259 5.22 9.44 11.58
C ILE A 259 3.98 10.13 11.00
N GLN A 260 3.78 11.39 11.41
CA GLN A 260 2.95 12.35 10.70
C GLN A 260 3.88 13.19 9.84
N THR A 261 3.83 13.01 8.52
CA THR A 261 4.87 13.54 7.63
C THR A 261 4.34 14.49 6.56
N THR A 262 5.26 14.95 5.72
CA THR A 262 5.06 15.88 4.60
C THR A 262 3.91 15.42 3.72
N PRO A 263 2.85 16.23 3.60
CA PRO A 263 1.71 15.92 2.76
C PRO A 263 2.09 16.01 1.29
N VAL A 264 1.39 15.24 0.47
CA VAL A 264 1.48 15.32 -1.00
C VAL A 264 0.45 16.30 -1.55
N SER A 265 -0.71 16.39 -0.89
CA SER A 265 -1.73 17.41 -1.17
C SER A 265 -2.58 17.67 0.07
N LYS A 266 -3.34 18.75 0.10
CA LYS A 266 -4.17 19.14 1.23
C LYS A 266 -5.26 18.10 1.57
N TYR A 267 -5.85 17.50 0.56
CA TYR A 267 -7.00 16.59 0.72
C TYR A 267 -6.64 15.12 0.51
N ASN A 268 -5.39 14.83 0.17
CA ASN A 268 -4.94 13.47 -0.05
C ASN A 268 -4.19 12.98 1.19
N SER A 269 -4.80 12.06 1.91
CA SER A 269 -4.26 11.50 3.14
C SER A 269 -4.36 9.99 3.09
N TRP A 270 -3.24 9.32 3.28
CA TRP A 270 -3.19 7.86 3.37
C TRP A 270 -2.21 7.39 4.43
N LEU A 271 -2.30 6.11 4.75
CA LEU A 271 -1.35 5.39 5.57
C LEU A 271 -0.53 4.45 4.69
N PHE A 272 0.69 4.20 5.07
CA PHE A 272 1.47 3.09 4.56
C PHE A 272 2.47 2.61 5.61
N ALA A 273 2.89 1.36 5.50
CA ALA A 273 3.94 0.78 6.32
C ALA A 273 5.21 0.56 5.51
N SER A 274 6.32 0.98 6.11
CA SER A 274 7.67 0.62 5.71
C SER A 274 8.32 0.09 6.98
N TYR A 275 8.04 -1.19 7.29
CA TYR A 275 8.39 -1.78 8.59
C TYR A 275 9.83 -1.45 9.04
N PRO A 276 10.07 -1.01 10.28
CA PRO A 276 9.13 -0.86 11.41
C PRO A 276 8.40 0.47 11.47
N THR A 277 8.39 1.26 10.41
CA THR A 277 7.77 2.58 10.34
C THR A 277 6.33 2.49 9.85
N ILE A 278 5.44 3.24 10.49
CA ILE A 278 4.08 3.47 10.01
C ILE A 278 3.91 4.95 9.77
N VAL A 279 3.52 5.29 8.56
CA VAL A 279 3.49 6.65 8.05
C VAL A 279 2.07 7.07 7.78
N LYS A 280 1.67 8.19 8.37
CA LYS A 280 0.46 8.92 7.99
C LYS A 280 0.85 10.16 7.21
N ILE A 281 0.30 10.30 6.02
CA ILE A 281 0.49 11.43 5.13
C ILE A 281 -0.80 12.25 5.10
N GLY A 282 -0.67 13.55 5.10
CA GLY A 282 -1.78 14.49 5.00
C GLY A 282 -1.86 15.45 6.18
N TRP A 283 -2.60 16.56 5.97
CA TRP A 283 -2.71 17.63 6.97
C TRP A 283 -3.86 17.43 7.91
N ASP A 284 -5.04 17.05 7.38
CA ASP A 284 -6.29 17.32 8.08
C ASP A 284 -6.40 16.31 9.16
N ASN A 285 -6.28 15.43 9.56
CA ASN A 285 -6.66 14.59 10.68
C ASN A 285 -5.52 14.15 11.60
N GLY A 286 -4.26 14.32 11.22
CA GLY A 286 -3.12 13.94 12.04
C GLY A 286 -3.28 12.60 12.76
N MET A 287 -2.62 12.45 13.89
CA MET A 287 -2.83 11.30 14.79
C MET A 287 -4.11 11.43 15.59
N LYS A 288 -4.73 12.61 15.67
CA LYS A 288 -6.05 12.82 16.31
C LYS A 288 -7.14 11.92 15.75
N ALA A 289 -7.05 11.60 14.46
CA ALA A 289 -8.01 10.70 13.82
C ALA A 289 -8.05 9.30 14.47
N PHE A 290 -6.94 8.80 14.98
CA PHE A 290 -6.88 7.47 15.60
C PHE A 290 -7.57 7.40 16.97
N VAL A 291 -7.63 8.53 17.68
CA VAL A 291 -8.23 8.63 19.02
C VAL A 291 -9.62 9.26 19.01
N SER A 292 -10.11 9.66 17.85
CA SER A 292 -11.47 10.16 17.65
C SER A 292 -12.51 9.04 17.82
N ASP A 293 -13.59 9.29 18.54
CA ASP A 293 -14.69 8.32 18.70
C ASP A 293 -15.36 7.96 17.38
N ARG A 294 -15.48 8.93 16.48
CA ARG A 294 -16.14 8.75 15.18
C ARG A 294 -15.25 8.11 14.13
N GLU A 295 -14.04 8.59 13.99
CA GLU A 295 -13.13 8.20 12.90
C GLU A 295 -12.13 7.12 13.34
N GLY A 296 -11.84 7.09 14.64
CA GLY A 296 -10.84 6.21 15.24
C GLY A 296 -11.02 4.72 14.91
N PRO A 297 -12.24 4.16 14.96
CA PRO A 297 -12.45 2.75 14.58
C PRO A 297 -11.99 2.45 13.16
N GLY A 298 -12.31 3.33 12.20
CA GLY A 298 -11.88 3.19 10.81
C GLY A 298 -10.37 3.31 10.64
N PHE A 299 -9.74 4.31 11.27
CA PHE A 299 -8.29 4.48 11.22
C PHE A 299 -7.52 3.37 11.93
N LYS A 300 -8.02 2.85 13.06
CA LYS A 300 -7.45 1.67 13.74
C LYS A 300 -7.48 0.43 12.84
N ARG A 301 -8.52 0.26 12.03
CA ARG A 301 -8.60 -0.79 11.01
C ARG A 301 -7.51 -0.61 9.95
N TYR A 302 -7.30 0.60 9.43
CA TYR A 302 -6.20 0.86 8.49
C TYR A 302 -4.85 0.57 9.14
N MET A 303 -4.62 0.96 10.39
CA MET A 303 -3.40 0.61 11.12
C MET A 303 -3.20 -0.90 11.21
N ALA A 304 -4.26 -1.67 11.43
CA ALA A 304 -4.17 -3.13 11.44
C ALA A 304 -3.77 -3.70 10.07
N HIS A 305 -4.21 -3.09 8.97
CA HIS A 305 -3.78 -3.42 7.61
C HIS A 305 -2.29 -3.16 7.44
N GLU A 306 -1.81 -1.98 7.82
CA GLU A 306 -0.39 -1.63 7.71
C GLU A 306 0.50 -2.52 8.60
N LEU A 307 0.04 -2.86 9.80
CA LEU A 307 0.75 -3.81 10.66
C LEU A 307 0.86 -5.20 10.04
N ALA A 308 -0.13 -5.65 9.27
CA ALA A 308 -0.11 -6.94 8.59
C ALA A 308 0.93 -7.01 7.48
N HIS A 309 1.33 -5.89 6.88
CA HIS A 309 2.41 -5.83 5.90
C HIS A 309 3.78 -6.20 6.47
N TYR A 310 3.94 -6.26 7.80
CA TYR A 310 5.10 -6.91 8.38
C TYR A 310 5.22 -8.36 7.91
N TYR A 311 4.13 -9.10 7.91
CA TYR A 311 4.11 -10.50 7.45
C TYR A 311 4.08 -10.59 5.92
N PHE A 312 3.14 -9.88 5.30
CA PHE A 312 2.90 -9.88 3.86
C PHE A 312 3.60 -8.69 3.18
N GLY A 313 4.92 -8.73 3.13
CA GLY A 313 5.78 -7.69 2.57
C GLY A 313 7.18 -7.68 3.17
N THR A 314 7.33 -7.76 4.52
CA THR A 314 8.65 -7.73 5.16
C THR A 314 9.17 -9.12 5.48
N VAL A 315 8.40 -9.96 6.18
CA VAL A 315 8.79 -11.36 6.44
C VAL A 315 8.88 -12.13 5.12
N ARG A 316 7.91 -11.91 4.23
CA ARG A 316 7.93 -12.47 2.89
C ARG A 316 7.43 -11.47 1.87
N ALA A 317 8.25 -11.17 0.87
CA ALA A 317 7.84 -10.51 -0.36
C ALA A 317 7.16 -11.53 -1.28
N PHE A 318 6.16 -11.07 -2.03
CA PHE A 318 5.41 -11.88 -2.99
C PHE A 318 5.64 -11.33 -4.39
N ASN A 319 5.90 -12.24 -5.32
CA ASN A 319 6.17 -11.96 -6.73
C ASN A 319 5.14 -12.69 -7.62
N SER A 320 5.39 -12.72 -8.92
CA SER A 320 4.55 -13.37 -9.94
C SER A 320 3.16 -12.71 -10.09
N GLU A 321 2.27 -13.36 -10.80
CA GLU A 321 0.95 -12.83 -11.15
C GLU A 321 0.02 -12.58 -9.96
N LEU A 322 0.16 -13.37 -8.88
CA LEU A 322 -0.66 -13.22 -7.67
C LEU A 322 0.01 -12.43 -6.55
N GLY A 323 1.26 -11.99 -6.72
CA GLY A 323 2.04 -11.39 -5.63
C GLY A 323 1.33 -10.22 -4.96
N ASP A 324 0.77 -9.32 -5.75
CA ASP A 324 0.03 -8.14 -5.28
C ASP A 324 -1.28 -8.54 -4.55
N MET A 325 -2.06 -9.47 -5.12
CA MET A 325 -3.27 -9.98 -4.48
C MET A 325 -2.98 -10.68 -3.15
N ILE A 326 -1.90 -11.45 -3.07
CA ILE A 326 -1.53 -12.14 -1.82
C ILE A 326 -1.11 -11.10 -0.77
N SER A 327 -0.24 -10.16 -1.14
CA SER A 327 0.26 -9.14 -0.23
C SER A 327 -0.86 -8.28 0.35
N GLU A 328 -1.60 -7.59 -0.51
CA GLU A 328 -2.64 -6.64 -0.11
C GLU A 328 -3.90 -7.34 0.40
N GLY A 329 -4.31 -8.42 -0.27
CA GLY A 329 -5.51 -9.16 0.09
C GLY A 329 -5.43 -9.81 1.47
N PHE A 330 -4.26 -10.38 1.85
CA PHE A 330 -4.08 -10.91 3.20
C PHE A 330 -3.86 -9.82 4.24
N ALA A 331 -3.21 -8.70 3.91
CA ALA A 331 -3.12 -7.56 4.81
C ALA A 331 -4.51 -7.03 5.14
N GLU A 332 -5.39 -6.92 4.15
CA GLU A 332 -6.77 -6.50 4.34
C GLU A 332 -7.61 -7.55 5.09
N TYR A 333 -7.42 -8.85 4.81
CA TYR A 333 -8.07 -9.92 5.56
C TYR A 333 -7.66 -9.91 7.05
N LEU A 334 -6.38 -9.75 7.36
CA LEU A 334 -5.90 -9.64 8.75
C LEU A 334 -6.44 -8.39 9.45
N SER A 335 -6.56 -7.29 8.72
CA SER A 335 -7.25 -6.07 9.19
C SER A 335 -8.72 -6.34 9.56
N LEU A 336 -9.44 -7.12 8.76
CA LEU A 336 -10.80 -7.55 9.06
C LEU A 336 -10.86 -8.46 10.30
N HIS A 337 -9.92 -9.40 10.46
CA HIS A 337 -9.80 -10.23 11.66
C HIS A 337 -9.61 -9.38 12.92
N ILE A 338 -8.66 -8.44 12.91
CA ILE A 338 -8.42 -7.50 14.03
C ILE A 338 -9.66 -6.64 14.28
N THR A 339 -10.32 -6.18 13.23
CA THR A 339 -11.56 -5.37 13.35
C THR A 339 -12.63 -6.15 14.10
N ARG A 340 -12.90 -7.40 13.70
CA ARG A 340 -13.87 -8.28 14.36
C ARG A 340 -13.57 -8.47 15.83
N LYS A 341 -12.30 -8.70 16.16
CA LYS A 341 -11.87 -9.11 17.51
C LYS A 341 -11.67 -7.95 18.48
N TYR A 342 -11.10 -6.84 18.04
CA TYR A 342 -10.60 -5.77 18.90
C TYR A 342 -11.30 -4.42 18.72
N ILE A 343 -11.99 -4.21 17.62
CA ILE A 343 -12.62 -2.92 17.33
C ILE A 343 -14.14 -3.05 17.46
N SER A 344 -14.79 -3.77 16.54
CA SER A 344 -16.24 -3.96 16.55
C SER A 344 -16.65 -5.04 15.54
N ASP A 345 -17.46 -6.02 15.97
CA ASP A 345 -18.08 -6.98 15.06
C ASP A 345 -19.04 -6.30 14.08
N SER A 346 -19.80 -5.30 14.55
CA SER A 346 -20.69 -4.53 13.68
C SER A 346 -19.92 -3.80 12.57
N LEU A 347 -18.74 -3.23 12.88
CA LEU A 347 -17.87 -2.62 11.88
C LEU A 347 -17.32 -3.66 10.91
N TYR A 348 -16.95 -4.84 11.38
CA TYR A 348 -16.53 -5.95 10.52
C TYR A 348 -17.62 -6.34 9.52
N GLN A 349 -18.86 -6.53 9.99
CA GLN A 349 -19.99 -6.85 9.13
C GLN A 349 -20.29 -5.73 8.11
N LEU A 350 -20.19 -4.48 8.56
CA LEU A 350 -20.34 -3.32 7.68
C LEU A 350 -19.25 -3.29 6.59
N GLN A 351 -18.02 -3.61 6.94
CA GLN A 351 -16.89 -3.67 5.98
C GLN A 351 -17.11 -4.76 4.92
N LEU A 352 -17.54 -5.97 5.32
CA LEU A 352 -17.83 -7.04 4.36
C LEU A 352 -18.93 -6.63 3.37
N ARG A 353 -20.05 -6.05 3.86
CA ARG A 353 -21.14 -5.56 3.01
C ARG A 353 -20.71 -4.40 2.11
N SER A 354 -19.89 -3.48 2.63
CA SER A 354 -19.37 -2.35 1.86
C SER A 354 -18.46 -2.84 0.72
N LYS A 355 -17.60 -3.83 0.99
CA LYS A 355 -16.77 -4.45 -0.05
C LYS A 355 -17.62 -5.12 -1.13
N LEU A 356 -18.60 -5.89 -0.75
CA LEU A 356 -19.51 -6.53 -1.72
C LEU A 356 -20.25 -5.48 -2.56
N ARG A 357 -20.73 -4.40 -1.94
CA ARG A 357 -21.43 -3.31 -2.65
C ARG A 357 -20.52 -2.60 -3.66
N ALA A 358 -19.27 -2.34 -3.28
CA ALA A 358 -18.29 -1.74 -4.20
C ALA A 358 -18.02 -2.60 -5.44
N MET A 359 -18.25 -3.92 -5.34
CA MET A 359 -18.10 -4.89 -6.42
C MET A 359 -19.34 -5.00 -7.35
N SER A 360 -20.41 -4.22 -7.13
CA SER A 360 -21.70 -4.38 -7.83
C SER A 360 -21.59 -4.29 -9.36
N ASN A 361 -20.67 -3.48 -9.87
CA ASN A 361 -20.43 -3.26 -11.31
C ASN A 361 -19.09 -3.85 -11.78
N PHE A 362 -18.46 -4.71 -10.98
CA PHE A 362 -17.19 -5.32 -11.30
C PHE A 362 -17.30 -6.85 -11.24
N GLN A 363 -16.97 -7.50 -12.35
CA GLN A 363 -16.92 -8.96 -12.44
C GLN A 363 -15.45 -9.39 -12.40
N PRO A 364 -14.96 -9.89 -11.24
CA PRO A 364 -13.57 -10.33 -11.14
C PRO A 364 -13.33 -11.61 -11.95
N MET A 365 -12.18 -11.69 -12.58
CA MET A 365 -11.69 -12.93 -13.16
C MET A 365 -11.42 -13.95 -12.04
N ALA A 366 -11.68 -15.22 -12.29
CA ALA A 366 -11.38 -16.30 -11.35
C ALA A 366 -9.87 -16.31 -11.02
N ILE A 367 -9.50 -16.49 -9.75
CA ILE A 367 -8.10 -16.47 -9.28
C ILE A 367 -7.24 -17.45 -10.08
N ALA A 368 -7.76 -18.65 -10.37
CA ALA A 368 -7.10 -19.67 -11.17
C ALA A 368 -6.83 -19.27 -12.62
N SER A 369 -7.47 -18.21 -13.10
CA SER A 369 -7.34 -17.72 -14.48
C SER A 369 -6.36 -16.57 -14.64
N ILE A 370 -5.89 -15.98 -13.54
CA ILE A 370 -4.92 -14.88 -13.54
C ILE A 370 -3.57 -15.38 -14.08
N ARG A 371 -2.98 -14.67 -15.03
CA ARG A 371 -1.67 -14.94 -15.63
C ARG A 371 -0.73 -13.74 -15.54
N SER A 372 -1.27 -12.54 -15.29
CA SER A 372 -0.53 -11.31 -15.13
C SER A 372 -1.29 -10.32 -14.23
N LYS A 373 -0.60 -9.30 -13.75
CA LYS A 373 -1.24 -8.21 -12.98
C LYS A 373 -2.33 -7.45 -13.77
N ASN A 374 -2.24 -7.44 -15.11
CA ASN A 374 -3.25 -6.80 -15.97
C ASN A 374 -4.60 -7.53 -15.93
N ASP A 375 -4.62 -8.82 -15.61
CA ASP A 375 -5.83 -9.63 -15.53
C ASP A 375 -6.72 -9.26 -14.35
N TYR A 376 -6.22 -8.46 -13.39
CA TYR A 376 -7.05 -7.88 -12.33
C TYR A 376 -8.11 -6.92 -12.87
N ALA A 377 -7.95 -6.37 -14.08
CA ALA A 377 -8.78 -5.36 -14.72
C ALA A 377 -8.91 -4.05 -13.90
N ASN A 378 -9.24 -4.15 -12.63
CA ASN A 378 -9.17 -3.09 -11.63
C ASN A 378 -8.43 -3.62 -10.40
N ARG A 379 -7.17 -3.21 -10.24
CA ARG A 379 -6.30 -3.64 -9.14
C ARG A 379 -6.94 -3.39 -7.77
N GLU A 380 -7.45 -2.18 -7.55
CA GLU A 380 -8.02 -1.79 -6.26
C GLU A 380 -9.19 -2.69 -5.87
N LEU A 381 -10.16 -2.86 -6.77
CA LEU A 381 -11.31 -3.72 -6.53
C LEU A 381 -10.91 -5.19 -6.35
N TYR A 382 -9.90 -5.66 -7.10
CA TYR A 382 -9.47 -7.05 -7.03
C TYR A 382 -8.75 -7.36 -5.71
N VAL A 383 -7.77 -6.54 -5.31
CA VAL A 383 -6.90 -6.86 -4.16
C VAL A 383 -7.49 -6.43 -2.81
N TYR A 384 -8.18 -5.28 -2.74
CA TYR A 384 -8.72 -4.75 -1.47
C TYR A 384 -10.17 -5.12 -1.20
N TYR A 385 -10.92 -5.56 -2.21
CA TYR A 385 -12.34 -5.86 -2.04
C TYR A 385 -12.65 -7.33 -2.33
N TYR A 386 -12.31 -7.83 -3.51
CA TYR A 386 -12.60 -9.22 -3.88
C TYR A 386 -11.78 -10.23 -3.08
N ALA A 387 -10.46 -10.11 -3.07
CA ALA A 387 -9.58 -11.08 -2.41
C ALA A 387 -9.91 -11.29 -0.92
N PRO A 388 -10.07 -10.25 -0.07
CA PRO A 388 -10.41 -10.45 1.33
C PRO A 388 -11.80 -11.05 1.55
N LEU A 389 -12.78 -10.83 0.65
CA LEU A 389 -14.08 -11.51 0.70
C LEU A 389 -13.91 -13.02 0.45
N ILE A 390 -13.11 -13.40 -0.55
CA ILE A 390 -12.80 -14.80 -0.83
C ILE A 390 -12.07 -15.46 0.36
N PHE A 391 -11.08 -14.79 0.94
CA PHE A 391 -10.32 -15.32 2.09
C PHE A 391 -11.21 -15.49 3.32
N SER A 392 -12.09 -14.52 3.59
CA SER A 392 -13.07 -14.61 4.68
C SER A 392 -14.08 -15.75 4.46
N ALA A 393 -14.51 -15.98 3.21
CA ALA A 393 -15.39 -17.08 2.88
C ALA A 393 -14.69 -18.45 3.01
N ILE A 394 -13.44 -18.55 2.60
CA ILE A 394 -12.62 -19.75 2.81
C ILE A 394 -12.46 -20.01 4.31
N GLU A 395 -12.12 -19.00 5.13
CA GLU A 395 -12.06 -19.14 6.59
C GLU A 395 -13.38 -19.71 7.15
N LYS A 396 -14.51 -19.18 6.72
CA LYS A 396 -15.84 -19.66 7.16
C LYS A 396 -16.07 -21.13 6.87
N GLU A 397 -15.50 -21.64 5.77
CA GLU A 397 -15.64 -23.05 5.33
C GLU A 397 -14.66 -24.01 5.99
N ILE A 398 -13.44 -23.56 6.31
CA ILE A 398 -12.38 -24.43 6.85
C ILE A 398 -12.13 -24.24 8.34
N GLY A 399 -12.62 -23.15 8.91
CA GLY A 399 -12.38 -22.73 10.29
C GLY A 399 -11.09 -21.91 10.47
N GLU A 400 -11.05 -21.15 11.55
CA GLU A 400 -9.97 -20.21 11.86
C GLU A 400 -8.61 -20.91 12.03
N GLU A 401 -8.54 -22.08 12.64
CA GLU A 401 -7.31 -22.84 12.85
C GLU A 401 -6.62 -23.22 11.53
N LYS A 402 -7.38 -23.74 10.57
CA LYS A 402 -6.85 -24.08 9.24
C LYS A 402 -6.50 -22.84 8.43
N MET A 403 -7.21 -21.73 8.63
CA MET A 403 -6.86 -20.47 8.00
C MET A 403 -5.50 -19.96 8.49
N TRP A 404 -5.23 -20.00 9.79
CA TRP A 404 -3.90 -19.68 10.33
C TRP A 404 -2.81 -20.64 9.83
N THR A 405 -3.14 -21.92 9.67
CA THR A 405 -2.22 -22.90 9.07
C THR A 405 -1.88 -22.54 7.63
N TRP A 406 -2.86 -22.08 6.84
CA TRP A 406 -2.62 -21.61 5.48
C TRP A 406 -1.76 -20.35 5.44
N ILE A 407 -2.05 -19.35 6.29
CA ILE A 407 -1.24 -18.15 6.41
C ILE A 407 0.22 -18.48 6.74
N LYS A 408 0.46 -19.40 7.69
CA LYS A 408 1.82 -19.88 8.01
C LYS A 408 2.49 -20.54 6.81
N ALA A 409 1.76 -21.38 6.08
CA ALA A 409 2.29 -22.04 4.89
C ALA A 409 2.67 -21.02 3.79
N LEU A 410 1.84 -20.01 3.54
CA LEU A 410 2.15 -18.92 2.62
C LEU A 410 3.43 -18.18 3.00
N LEU A 411 3.67 -17.96 4.29
CA LEU A 411 4.82 -17.20 4.78
C LEU A 411 6.11 -18.03 4.87
N GLN A 412 6.02 -19.34 5.12
CA GLN A 412 7.18 -20.16 5.50
C GLN A 412 7.56 -21.22 4.47
N THR A 413 6.66 -21.62 3.53
CA THR A 413 6.98 -22.66 2.55
C THR A 413 7.96 -22.10 1.52
N PRO A 414 9.17 -22.68 1.35
CA PRO A 414 10.14 -22.21 0.37
C PRO A 414 9.59 -22.27 -1.06
N THR A 415 9.73 -21.20 -1.81
CA THR A 415 9.45 -21.13 -3.25
C THR A 415 10.17 -19.94 -3.87
N VAL A 416 10.47 -20.02 -5.16
CA VAL A 416 10.99 -18.90 -5.96
C VAL A 416 9.85 -18.02 -6.45
N PHE A 417 8.73 -18.64 -6.84
CA PHE A 417 7.57 -17.94 -7.38
C PHE A 417 6.36 -18.13 -6.47
N THR A 418 5.74 -17.03 -6.08
CA THR A 418 4.48 -17.01 -5.31
C THR A 418 3.28 -16.90 -6.24
N ASN A 419 3.27 -17.78 -7.26
CA ASN A 419 2.28 -17.87 -8.31
C ASN A 419 1.01 -18.64 -7.87
N TYR A 420 0.07 -18.83 -8.79
CA TYR A 420 -1.17 -19.56 -8.51
C TYR A 420 -0.91 -21.01 -8.01
N GLN A 421 0.07 -21.70 -8.59
CA GLN A 421 0.38 -23.05 -8.17
C GLN A 421 0.84 -23.12 -6.70
N PHE A 422 1.71 -22.21 -6.29
CA PHE A 422 2.13 -22.07 -4.90
C PHE A 422 0.96 -21.76 -3.97
N PHE A 423 0.12 -20.80 -4.34
CA PHE A 423 -1.07 -20.40 -3.59
C PHE A 423 -2.04 -21.56 -3.41
N GLU A 424 -2.32 -22.30 -4.48
CA GLU A 424 -3.18 -23.49 -4.47
C GLU A 424 -2.61 -24.63 -3.60
N GLN A 425 -1.32 -24.91 -3.72
CA GLN A 425 -0.65 -25.98 -2.96
C GLN A 425 -0.65 -25.68 -1.46
N THR A 426 -0.38 -24.44 -1.06
CA THR A 426 -0.38 -24.06 0.36
C THR A 426 -1.78 -24.16 0.98
N LEU A 427 -2.83 -23.78 0.25
CA LEU A 427 -4.21 -23.99 0.69
C LEU A 427 -4.54 -25.47 0.81
N GLY A 428 -4.21 -26.28 -0.20
CA GLY A 428 -4.46 -27.72 -0.19
C GLY A 428 -3.78 -28.43 0.99
N SER A 429 -2.55 -28.02 1.31
CA SER A 429 -1.80 -28.53 2.45
C SER A 429 -2.45 -28.16 3.79
N ALA A 430 -2.95 -26.94 3.93
CA ALA A 430 -3.61 -26.48 5.14
C ALA A 430 -4.98 -27.12 5.37
N VAL A 431 -5.75 -27.34 4.30
CA VAL A 431 -7.06 -28.00 4.36
C VAL A 431 -6.90 -29.48 4.74
N ASN A 432 -5.87 -30.16 4.22
CA ASN A 432 -5.53 -31.56 4.47
C ASN A 432 -6.71 -32.55 4.28
N ASP A 433 -7.57 -32.25 3.32
CA ASP A 433 -8.70 -33.05 2.87
C ASP A 433 -8.90 -32.78 1.38
N LYS A 434 -8.65 -33.80 0.56
CA LYS A 434 -8.69 -33.68 -0.91
C LYS A 434 -10.07 -33.27 -1.43
N ASN A 435 -11.14 -33.86 -0.87
CA ASN A 435 -12.50 -33.58 -1.33
C ASN A 435 -12.92 -32.16 -0.94
N LYS A 436 -12.65 -31.75 0.31
CA LYS A 436 -12.94 -30.38 0.76
C LYS A 436 -12.11 -29.37 0.00
N PHE A 437 -10.83 -29.64 -0.25
CA PHE A 437 -9.98 -28.77 -1.05
C PHE A 437 -10.50 -28.60 -2.49
N GLN A 438 -10.91 -29.70 -3.13
CA GLN A 438 -11.47 -29.64 -4.49
C GLN A 438 -12.76 -28.80 -4.53
N GLN A 439 -13.64 -28.96 -3.54
CA GLN A 439 -14.83 -28.11 -3.40
C GLN A 439 -14.49 -26.63 -3.26
N LEU A 440 -13.51 -26.27 -2.42
CA LEU A 440 -13.06 -24.89 -2.24
C LEU A 440 -12.46 -24.32 -3.53
N LYS A 441 -11.65 -25.10 -4.22
CA LYS A 441 -11.04 -24.73 -5.50
C LYS A 441 -12.12 -24.41 -6.53
N GLU A 442 -13.07 -25.30 -6.73
CA GLU A 442 -14.18 -25.10 -7.68
C GLU A 442 -15.09 -23.93 -7.28
N LYS A 443 -15.34 -23.76 -6.00
CA LYS A 443 -16.25 -22.73 -5.49
C LYS A 443 -15.67 -21.32 -5.48
N TYR A 444 -14.37 -21.19 -5.09
CA TYR A 444 -13.76 -19.88 -4.83
C TYR A 444 -12.60 -19.53 -5.74
N LEU A 445 -11.80 -20.49 -6.20
CA LEU A 445 -10.59 -20.18 -6.97
C LEU A 445 -10.83 -20.24 -8.47
N ALA A 446 -11.59 -21.20 -8.95
CA ALA A 446 -11.82 -21.44 -10.38
C ALA A 446 -13.18 -20.96 -10.90
N SER A 447 -14.06 -20.52 -10.01
CA SER A 447 -15.43 -20.12 -10.36
C SER A 447 -15.52 -18.67 -10.80
N ASN A 448 -16.25 -18.42 -11.89
CA ASN A 448 -16.65 -17.07 -12.28
C ASN A 448 -17.77 -16.49 -11.38
N THR A 449 -18.38 -17.32 -10.53
CA THR A 449 -19.38 -16.92 -9.52
C THR A 449 -18.82 -16.92 -8.11
N SER A 450 -17.49 -16.91 -7.97
CA SER A 450 -16.80 -16.96 -6.67
C SER A 450 -17.20 -15.83 -5.71
N LEU A 451 -17.44 -14.62 -6.22
CA LEU A 451 -17.93 -13.50 -5.42
C LEU A 451 -19.33 -13.77 -4.84
N GLN A 452 -20.26 -14.29 -5.65
CA GLN A 452 -21.59 -14.67 -5.21
C GLN A 452 -21.54 -15.81 -4.18
N ASN A 453 -20.67 -16.79 -4.42
CA ASN A 453 -20.45 -17.89 -3.49
C ASN A 453 -19.90 -17.38 -2.15
N ALA A 454 -18.99 -16.42 -2.17
CA ALA A 454 -18.46 -15.78 -0.97
C ALA A 454 -19.53 -14.99 -0.23
N ALA A 455 -20.35 -14.21 -0.94
CA ALA A 455 -21.44 -13.44 -0.35
C ALA A 455 -22.45 -14.35 0.38
N LEU A 456 -22.79 -15.50 -0.21
CA LEU A 456 -23.67 -16.50 0.40
C LEU A 456 -23.02 -17.13 1.66
N ALA A 457 -21.77 -17.55 1.57
CA ALA A 457 -21.06 -18.16 2.71
C ALA A 457 -20.92 -17.21 3.91
N LEU A 458 -20.72 -15.92 3.64
CA LEU A 458 -20.57 -14.88 4.65
C LEU A 458 -21.90 -14.32 5.17
N ASN A 459 -23.04 -14.75 4.63
CA ASN A 459 -24.38 -14.22 4.92
C ASN A 459 -24.49 -12.69 4.70
N ILE A 460 -23.80 -12.18 3.68
CA ILE A 460 -23.82 -10.78 3.27
C ILE A 460 -24.44 -10.59 1.87
N ALA A 461 -24.86 -11.69 1.22
CA ALA A 461 -25.65 -11.59 0.02
C ALA A 461 -26.87 -10.72 0.33
N GLU A 462 -27.09 -9.67 -0.45
CA GLU A 462 -28.35 -8.96 -0.36
C GLU A 462 -29.46 -10.00 -0.63
N ASP A 463 -30.34 -10.13 0.34
CA ASP A 463 -31.49 -11.02 0.18
C ASP A 463 -32.37 -10.42 -0.93
N ARG A 464 -32.13 -10.88 -2.17
CA ARG A 464 -32.95 -10.46 -3.31
C ARG A 464 -34.41 -10.90 -3.14
N THR A 465 -34.67 -11.82 -2.20
CA THR A 465 -36.02 -12.24 -1.84
C THR A 465 -36.71 -11.22 -0.91
N ASN A 466 -35.93 -10.43 -0.10
CA ASN A 466 -36.51 -9.32 0.65
C ASN A 466 -36.67 -8.03 -0.17
N LYS A 467 -36.07 -7.94 -1.39
CA LYS A 467 -36.44 -6.86 -2.33
C LYS A 467 -37.88 -6.93 -2.79
N THR A 468 -38.57 -8.06 -2.61
CA THR A 468 -39.99 -8.19 -2.98
C THR A 468 -40.93 -7.69 -1.90
N THR A 469 -40.51 -7.58 -0.63
CA THR A 469 -41.37 -7.05 0.45
C THR A 469 -41.09 -5.58 0.77
N ASP A 470 -39.82 -5.12 0.74
CA ASP A 470 -39.51 -3.69 0.88
C ASP A 470 -39.65 -2.91 -0.44
N ALA A 471 -39.64 -3.59 -1.59
CA ALA A 471 -39.86 -2.98 -2.90
C ALA A 471 -41.30 -2.51 -3.11
N ALA A 472 -42.23 -2.93 -2.26
CA ALA A 472 -43.67 -2.59 -2.39
C ALA A 472 -44.09 -1.39 -1.54
N VAL A 473 -43.25 -0.92 -0.59
CA VAL A 473 -43.60 0.22 0.27
C VAL A 473 -42.89 1.46 -0.23
N ALA A 474 -43.65 2.44 -0.67
CA ALA A 474 -43.15 3.75 -1.02
C ALA A 474 -42.64 4.45 0.24
N LYS A 475 -41.41 4.92 0.22
CA LYS A 475 -40.75 5.67 1.28
C LYS A 475 -40.38 7.06 0.77
N THR A 476 -40.42 8.04 1.64
CA THR A 476 -39.95 9.39 1.32
C THR A 476 -38.43 9.47 1.40
N TYR A 477 -37.81 9.90 0.32
CA TYR A 477 -36.40 10.15 0.21
C TYR A 477 -36.15 11.64 0.00
N TYR A 478 -35.10 12.15 0.63
CA TYR A 478 -34.56 13.49 0.41
C TYR A 478 -33.25 13.35 -0.34
N TYR A 479 -33.02 14.11 -1.41
CA TYR A 479 -31.86 13.94 -2.27
C TYR A 479 -31.42 15.24 -2.92
N PHE A 480 -30.18 15.31 -3.35
CA PHE A 480 -29.68 16.33 -4.25
C PHE A 480 -28.69 15.73 -5.24
N PHE A 481 -28.68 16.25 -6.45
CA PHE A 481 -27.69 15.91 -7.46
C PHE A 481 -26.48 16.81 -7.31
N PHE A 482 -25.30 16.30 -7.63
CA PHE A 482 -24.08 17.07 -7.58
C PHE A 482 -23.04 16.57 -8.57
N SER A 483 -22.16 17.48 -9.02
CA SER A 483 -20.93 17.12 -9.71
C SER A 483 -19.77 17.16 -8.74
N ARG A 484 -18.80 16.29 -8.90
CA ARG A 484 -17.54 16.30 -8.18
C ARG A 484 -16.37 16.24 -9.15
N PRO A 485 -15.26 16.94 -8.88
CA PRO A 485 -14.10 16.87 -9.74
C PRO A 485 -13.56 15.45 -9.78
N VAL A 486 -13.19 14.96 -10.96
CA VAL A 486 -12.36 13.77 -11.10
C VAL A 486 -10.94 14.20 -10.73
N MET A 487 -10.33 13.54 -9.77
CA MET A 487 -8.96 13.79 -9.34
C MET A 487 -7.99 13.33 -10.44
N ASP A 488 -7.95 14.03 -11.55
CA ASP A 488 -6.91 13.84 -12.53
C ASP A 488 -6.37 15.16 -13.07
N ALA A 489 -5.05 15.22 -13.01
CA ALA A 489 -4.16 16.06 -13.78
C ALA A 489 -4.41 17.58 -13.87
N GLY A 490 -3.67 18.31 -13.11
CA GLY A 490 -2.93 19.50 -13.57
C GLY A 490 -3.69 20.80 -13.84
N THR A 491 -5.02 20.83 -13.93
CA THR A 491 -5.76 22.03 -14.37
C THR A 491 -7.05 22.32 -13.61
N MET A 492 -7.00 22.32 -12.29
CA MET A 492 -8.19 22.62 -11.47
C MET A 492 -8.38 24.12 -11.15
N GLN A 493 -7.78 25.03 -11.87
CA GLN A 493 -8.06 26.45 -11.68
C GLN A 493 -9.39 26.84 -12.32
N ASN A 494 -10.28 27.46 -11.54
CA ASN A 494 -11.58 28.02 -11.94
C ASN A 494 -12.67 27.02 -12.36
N ARG A 495 -12.70 25.81 -11.83
CA ARG A 495 -13.78 24.86 -12.13
C ARG A 495 -15.06 25.19 -11.39
N VAL A 496 -16.16 25.07 -12.11
CA VAL A 496 -17.50 25.21 -11.56
C VAL A 496 -18.03 23.82 -11.19
N ILE A 497 -18.31 23.63 -9.91
CA ILE A 497 -18.99 22.43 -9.40
C ILE A 497 -20.44 22.80 -9.18
N LYS A 498 -21.34 21.89 -9.52
CA LYS A 498 -22.78 22.15 -9.51
C LYS A 498 -23.49 21.23 -8.53
N HIS A 499 -24.54 21.72 -7.90
CA HIS A 499 -25.49 20.91 -7.15
C HIS A 499 -26.91 21.45 -7.32
N THR A 500 -27.91 20.61 -7.05
CA THR A 500 -29.30 21.06 -6.95
C THR A 500 -29.66 21.44 -5.52
N GLU A 501 -30.77 22.11 -5.34
CA GLU A 501 -31.44 22.17 -4.05
C GLU A 501 -31.83 20.75 -3.59
N ILE A 502 -32.11 20.58 -2.30
CA ILE A 502 -32.61 19.32 -1.77
C ILE A 502 -34.03 19.12 -2.28
N ARG A 503 -34.26 17.96 -2.85
CA ARG A 503 -35.53 17.51 -3.41
C ARG A 503 -36.10 16.40 -2.58
N GLN A 504 -37.40 16.19 -2.69
CA GLN A 504 -38.11 15.12 -1.99
C GLN A 504 -38.87 14.28 -3.03
N ILE A 505 -38.82 12.96 -2.84
CA ILE A 505 -39.61 12.01 -3.64
C ILE A 505 -40.14 10.92 -2.72
N THR A 506 -41.39 10.51 -2.95
CA THR A 506 -41.94 9.33 -2.29
C THR A 506 -42.11 8.26 -3.36
N CYS A 507 -41.31 7.23 -3.28
CA CYS A 507 -41.27 6.15 -4.26
C CYS A 507 -40.71 4.87 -3.62
N THR A 508 -40.86 3.78 -4.32
CA THR A 508 -40.17 2.54 -3.97
C THR A 508 -38.69 2.61 -4.33
N PRO A 509 -37.81 1.80 -3.70
CA PRO A 509 -36.39 1.72 -4.08
C PRO A 509 -36.19 1.37 -5.56
N ALA A 510 -37.05 0.58 -6.14
CA ALA A 510 -37.01 0.20 -7.56
C ALA A 510 -37.33 1.37 -8.50
N GLU A 511 -38.25 2.23 -8.13
CA GLU A 511 -38.58 3.47 -8.86
C GLU A 511 -37.47 4.49 -8.69
N LEU A 512 -36.87 4.63 -7.48
CA LEU A 512 -35.77 5.51 -7.21
C LEU A 512 -34.57 5.19 -8.10
N SER A 513 -34.24 3.89 -8.28
CA SER A 513 -33.13 3.44 -9.13
C SER A 513 -33.33 3.71 -10.63
N LYS A 514 -34.60 3.94 -11.05
CA LYS A 514 -34.98 4.24 -12.43
C LYS A 514 -35.28 5.73 -12.64
N MET A 515 -35.06 6.55 -11.63
CA MET A 515 -35.38 7.97 -11.68
C MET A 515 -34.65 8.66 -12.81
N ALA A 516 -35.42 9.15 -13.79
CA ALA A 516 -34.91 9.99 -14.87
C ALA A 516 -35.22 11.44 -14.53
N ASP A 517 -34.20 12.17 -14.03
CA ASP A 517 -34.34 13.60 -13.75
C ASP A 517 -33.57 14.39 -14.82
N PRO A 518 -34.23 15.35 -15.51
CA PRO A 518 -33.58 16.15 -16.55
C PRO A 518 -32.37 16.92 -16.06
N ILE A 519 -32.38 17.42 -14.81
CA ILE A 519 -31.26 18.16 -14.24
C ILE A 519 -30.08 17.23 -13.93
N PHE A 520 -30.35 15.99 -13.48
CA PHE A 520 -29.29 15.01 -13.31
C PHE A 520 -28.65 14.65 -14.65
N LYS A 521 -29.46 14.47 -15.69
CA LYS A 521 -28.94 14.27 -17.05
C LYS A 521 -28.11 15.44 -17.51
N GLN A 522 -28.56 16.68 -17.29
CA GLN A 522 -27.77 17.87 -17.63
C GLN A 522 -26.41 17.91 -16.92
N ILE A 523 -26.37 17.64 -15.59
CA ILE A 523 -25.12 17.59 -14.82
C ILE A 523 -24.19 16.50 -15.37
N LYS A 524 -24.76 15.34 -15.71
CA LYS A 524 -24.02 14.22 -16.27
C LYS A 524 -23.43 14.54 -17.64
N ASP A 525 -24.25 15.05 -18.56
CA ASP A 525 -23.81 15.42 -19.92
C ASP A 525 -22.73 16.51 -19.88
N GLU A 526 -22.86 17.48 -18.99
CA GLU A 526 -21.86 18.52 -18.81
C GLU A 526 -20.54 17.97 -18.24
N CYS A 527 -20.60 17.01 -17.30
CA CYS A 527 -19.41 16.36 -16.79
C CYS A 527 -18.72 15.45 -17.82
N GLU A 528 -19.49 14.73 -18.63
CA GLU A 528 -18.95 13.90 -19.71
C GLU A 528 -18.25 14.75 -20.77
N ASN A 529 -18.79 15.93 -21.11
CA ASN A 529 -18.19 16.87 -22.05
C ASN A 529 -16.95 17.59 -21.50
N ASP A 530 -16.92 17.86 -20.19
CA ASP A 530 -15.78 18.56 -19.54
C ASP A 530 -14.61 17.61 -19.21
N GLY A 531 -14.86 16.29 -19.18
CA GLY A 531 -13.84 15.27 -18.90
C GLY A 531 -13.18 15.38 -17.53
N GLY A 532 -13.54 16.35 -16.72
CA GLY A 532 -12.90 16.68 -15.46
C GLY A 532 -13.82 16.65 -14.25
N CYS A 533 -15.06 16.20 -14.40
CA CYS A 533 -15.98 15.96 -13.30
C CYS A 533 -16.75 14.64 -13.47
N SER A 534 -17.30 14.13 -12.38
CA SER A 534 -18.28 13.07 -12.36
C SER A 534 -19.55 13.56 -11.71
N SER A 535 -20.70 13.04 -12.12
CA SER A 535 -22.00 13.32 -11.52
C SER A 535 -22.44 12.20 -10.60
N ASP A 536 -23.16 12.55 -9.53
CA ASP A 536 -23.69 11.57 -8.58
C ASP A 536 -24.88 12.15 -7.82
N PHE A 537 -25.59 11.31 -7.08
CA PHE A 537 -26.59 11.75 -6.11
C PHE A 537 -26.62 10.83 -4.90
N ASN A 538 -27.01 11.38 -3.76
CA ASN A 538 -27.21 10.63 -2.53
C ASN A 538 -28.62 10.84 -2.02
N THR A 539 -29.20 9.81 -1.42
CA THR A 539 -30.50 9.84 -0.78
C THR A 539 -30.38 9.77 0.74
N TYR A 540 -31.30 10.43 1.43
CA TYR A 540 -31.32 10.55 2.89
C TYR A 540 -32.74 10.29 3.41
N ASP A 541 -32.83 9.80 4.63
CA ASP A 541 -34.10 9.45 5.28
C ASP A 541 -34.83 10.65 5.91
N SER A 542 -34.13 11.80 6.06
CA SER A 542 -34.73 13.04 6.54
C SER A 542 -34.15 14.27 5.86
N MET A 543 -34.89 15.38 5.89
CA MET A 543 -34.48 16.68 5.39
C MET A 543 -33.24 17.19 6.12
N GLU A 544 -33.16 17.00 7.44
CA GLU A 544 -32.04 17.43 8.27
C GLU A 544 -30.74 16.70 7.89
N MET A 545 -30.84 15.38 7.61
CA MET A 545 -29.69 14.61 7.16
C MET A 545 -29.21 15.08 5.78
N ALA A 546 -30.13 15.36 4.86
CA ALA A 546 -29.81 15.88 3.54
C ALA A 546 -29.18 17.27 3.61
N GLN A 547 -29.71 18.17 4.44
CA GLN A 547 -29.15 19.52 4.66
C GLN A 547 -27.74 19.45 5.24
N ALA A 548 -27.53 18.65 6.28
CA ALA A 548 -26.21 18.47 6.89
C ALA A 548 -25.19 17.89 5.90
N ALA A 549 -25.62 16.99 5.02
CA ALA A 549 -24.78 16.44 3.96
C ALA A 549 -24.45 17.46 2.87
N LEU A 550 -25.42 18.25 2.43
CA LEU A 550 -25.22 19.31 1.44
C LEU A 550 -24.27 20.40 1.95
N VAL A 551 -24.44 20.83 3.20
CA VAL A 551 -23.54 21.83 3.84
C VAL A 551 -22.09 21.28 3.90
N ARG A 552 -21.91 20.02 4.30
CA ARG A 552 -20.57 19.39 4.29
C ARG A 552 -20.00 19.30 2.89
N TRP A 553 -20.82 18.95 1.89
CA TRP A 553 -20.38 18.86 0.50
C TRP A 553 -19.95 20.24 -0.04
N ILE A 554 -20.78 21.28 0.17
CA ILE A 554 -20.43 22.67 -0.21
C ILE A 554 -19.15 23.11 0.48
N GLY A 555 -19.02 22.93 1.79
CA GLY A 555 -17.84 23.30 2.56
C GLY A 555 -16.56 22.60 2.10
N ARG A 556 -16.67 21.37 1.59
CA ARG A 556 -15.54 20.63 1.02
C ARG A 556 -15.05 21.22 -0.31
N TRP A 557 -15.93 21.73 -1.13
CA TRP A 557 -15.63 22.12 -2.52
C TRP A 557 -15.63 23.63 -2.76
N ASN A 558 -16.20 24.43 -1.87
CA ASN A 558 -16.22 25.87 -1.99
C ASN A 558 -14.91 26.45 -1.44
N ASN A 559 -13.97 26.75 -2.32
CA ASN A 559 -12.66 27.34 -1.99
C ASN A 559 -12.21 28.29 -3.10
N ASP A 560 -11.08 28.97 -2.92
CA ASP A 560 -10.56 29.99 -3.84
C ASP A 560 -10.31 29.51 -5.27
N LYS A 561 -10.31 28.21 -5.50
CA LYS A 561 -10.04 27.59 -6.81
C LYS A 561 -11.27 26.94 -7.45
N MET A 562 -12.34 26.76 -6.70
CA MET A 562 -13.57 26.13 -7.18
C MET A 562 -14.79 26.96 -6.82
N VAL A 563 -15.67 27.15 -7.78
CA VAL A 563 -16.92 27.86 -7.58
C VAL A 563 -18.06 26.86 -7.53
N VAL A 564 -18.76 26.81 -6.41
CA VAL A 564 -19.97 25.97 -6.26
C VAL A 564 -21.18 26.75 -6.75
N LYS A 565 -21.91 26.19 -7.73
CA LYS A 565 -23.15 26.79 -8.28
C LYS A 565 -24.34 25.89 -8.00
N ILE A 566 -25.45 26.51 -7.63
CA ILE A 566 -26.75 25.85 -7.52
C ILE A 566 -27.41 25.82 -8.90
N LEU A 567 -27.87 24.65 -9.32
CA LEU A 567 -28.80 24.47 -10.44
C LEU A 567 -30.22 24.47 -9.89
N LYS A 568 -31.04 25.38 -10.41
CA LYS A 568 -32.45 25.50 -10.02
C LYS A 568 -33.35 24.66 -10.90
#